data_44c6b56d5db9978eeeaf8dc899497f36
#
_entry.id   44c6b56d5db9978eeeaf8dc899497f36
#
_cell.length_a   1.000
_cell.length_b   1.000
_cell.length_c   1.000
_cell.angle_alpha   90.00
_cell.angle_beta   90.00
_cell.angle_gamma   90.00
#
_symmetry.space_group_name_H-M   'P 1'
#
loop_
_entity.id
_entity.type
_entity.pdbx_description
1 polymer ?
#
loop_
_entity_poly.entity_id
_entity_poly.type
_entity_poly.pdbx_seq_one_letter_code
_entity_poly.pdbx_strand_id
1 'polypeptide(L)'
;MAQTEVDARSIFAQRLKAAREDAGLTQKELGTSVGLPQETAAVRINRYEKGVHDADLATARRIAQSLGVPLAFLYADTDVLAEAILTLGLLSKSEQRKAVADLKARLAQAGGAVEKD
;
A
#
# COMPACT_ATOMS: atom_id res chain seq x y z
N MET A 1 23.82 1.85 13.78
CA MET A 1 23.36 1.95 13.43
C MET A 1 22.55 1.81 13.17
N ALA A 2 22.17 1.62 13.27
CA ALA A 2 21.43 1.31 13.02
C ALA A 2 20.73 1.60 12.44
N GLN A 3 20.20 1.58 11.87
CA GLN A 3 19.55 1.76 11.38
C GLN A 3 18.58 1.66 11.22
N THR A 4 18.33 1.66 11.16
CA THR A 4 16.97 1.66 11.37
C THR A 4 16.19 2.09 10.20
N GLU A 5 16.75 2.17 9.11
CA GLU A 5 16.06 2.52 7.94
C GLU A 5 15.24 1.37 7.48
N VAL A 6 13.95 1.55 7.32
CA VAL A 6 13.06 0.49 6.86
C VAL A 6 13.22 0.36 5.36
N ASP A 7 13.60 -0.82 4.95
CA ASP A 7 13.77 -1.15 3.55
C ASP A 7 12.43 -1.04 2.82
N ALA A 8 12.40 -0.40 1.67
CA ALA A 8 11.19 -0.26 0.86
C ALA A 8 10.58 -1.62 0.52
N ARG A 9 11.41 -2.61 0.32
CA ARG A 9 10.96 -3.97 0.05
C ARG A 9 10.19 -4.54 1.24
N SER A 10 10.63 -4.20 2.43
CA SER A 10 9.96 -4.62 3.66
C SER A 10 8.63 -3.92 3.84
N ILE A 11 8.55 -2.64 3.49
CA ILE A 11 7.29 -1.90 3.54
C ILE A 11 6.28 -2.55 2.62
N PHE A 12 6.66 -2.76 1.37
CA PHE A 12 5.79 -3.38 0.38
C PHE A 12 5.31 -4.75 0.86
N ALA A 13 6.24 -5.55 1.40
CA ALA A 13 5.94 -6.90 1.86
C ALA A 13 4.85 -6.89 2.93
N GLN A 14 4.97 -6.00 3.89
CA GLN A 14 4.00 -5.91 4.99
C GLN A 14 2.64 -5.45 4.50
N ARG A 15 2.62 -4.43 3.63
CA ARG A 15 1.36 -3.91 3.13
C ARG A 15 0.64 -4.93 2.25
N LEU A 16 1.41 -5.63 1.42
CA LEU A 16 0.85 -6.64 0.55
C LEU A 16 0.20 -7.76 1.36
N LYS A 17 0.91 -8.28 2.34
CA LYS A 17 0.38 -9.37 3.15
C LYS A 17 -0.86 -8.94 3.90
N ALA A 18 -0.83 -7.75 4.51
CA ALA A 18 -1.97 -7.25 5.26
C ALA A 18 -3.19 -7.09 4.36
N ALA A 19 -3.02 -6.51 3.18
CA ALA A 19 -4.14 -6.29 2.27
C ALA A 19 -4.68 -7.61 1.73
N ARG A 20 -3.79 -8.58 1.46
CA ARG A 20 -4.22 -9.88 0.97
C ARG A 20 -5.06 -10.59 2.02
N GLU A 21 -4.59 -10.60 3.25
CA GLU A 21 -5.32 -11.25 4.34
C GLU A 21 -6.66 -10.58 4.59
N ASP A 22 -6.67 -9.26 4.52
CA ASP A 22 -7.90 -8.50 4.67
C ASP A 22 -8.90 -8.82 3.58
N ALA A 23 -8.42 -9.09 2.38
CA ALA A 23 -9.27 -9.44 1.26
C ALA A 23 -9.70 -10.91 1.30
N GLY A 24 -9.16 -11.68 2.22
CA GLY A 24 -9.51 -13.09 2.35
C GLY A 24 -8.96 -13.97 1.25
N LEU A 25 -7.88 -13.56 0.59
CA LEU A 25 -7.31 -14.32 -0.52
C LEU A 25 -6.11 -15.11 -0.06
N THR A 26 -5.95 -16.30 -0.65
CA THR A 26 -4.71 -17.05 -0.48
C THR A 26 -3.65 -16.44 -1.38
N GLN A 27 -2.40 -16.79 -1.11
CA GLN A 27 -1.30 -16.36 -1.97
C GLN A 27 -1.51 -16.82 -3.41
N LYS A 28 -1.99 -18.05 -3.57
CA LYS A 28 -2.23 -18.58 -4.92
C LYS A 28 -3.35 -17.82 -5.61
N GLU A 29 -4.44 -17.56 -4.90
CA GLU A 29 -5.55 -16.84 -5.48
C GLU A 29 -5.14 -15.44 -5.94
N LEU A 30 -4.38 -14.75 -5.10
CA LEU A 30 -3.91 -13.43 -5.50
C LEU A 30 -2.99 -13.54 -6.70
N GLY A 31 -2.04 -14.47 -6.67
CA GLY A 31 -1.08 -14.62 -7.75
C GLY A 31 -1.73 -14.91 -9.08
N THR A 32 -2.70 -15.82 -9.09
CA THR A 32 -3.37 -16.13 -10.34
C THR A 32 -4.24 -14.97 -10.82
N SER A 33 -4.82 -14.20 -9.90
CA SER A 33 -5.66 -13.08 -10.28
C SER A 33 -4.86 -11.98 -10.96
N VAL A 34 -3.56 -11.89 -10.71
CA VAL A 34 -2.72 -10.89 -11.36
C VAL A 34 -1.93 -11.45 -12.53
N GLY A 35 -2.26 -12.66 -12.97
CA GLY A 35 -1.68 -13.20 -14.17
C GLY A 35 -0.43 -14.04 -14.00
N LEU A 36 -0.08 -14.40 -12.77
CA LEU A 36 1.07 -15.27 -12.56
C LEU A 36 0.69 -16.71 -12.91
N PRO A 37 1.64 -17.49 -13.42
CA PRO A 37 1.35 -18.89 -13.73
C PRO A 37 0.88 -19.65 -12.50
N GLN A 38 -0.09 -20.51 -12.68
CA GLN A 38 -0.71 -21.21 -11.55
C GLN A 38 0.31 -21.99 -10.73
N GLU A 39 1.29 -22.58 -11.39
CA GLU A 39 2.27 -23.41 -10.72
C GLU A 39 3.20 -22.63 -9.81
N THR A 40 3.41 -21.36 -10.08
CA THR A 40 4.34 -20.53 -9.31
C THR A 40 3.70 -19.38 -8.60
N ALA A 41 2.38 -19.23 -8.73
CA ALA A 41 1.68 -18.05 -8.21
C ALA A 41 1.90 -17.87 -6.71
N ALA A 42 1.66 -18.94 -5.94
CA ALA A 42 1.80 -18.84 -4.48
C ALA A 42 3.24 -18.54 -4.07
N VAL A 43 4.19 -19.18 -4.74
CA VAL A 43 5.60 -18.97 -4.42
C VAL A 43 6.02 -17.54 -4.71
N ARG A 44 5.56 -17.00 -5.84
CA ARG A 44 5.91 -15.64 -6.21
C ARG A 44 5.35 -14.62 -5.21
N ILE A 45 4.09 -14.77 -4.86
CA ILE A 45 3.48 -13.86 -3.87
C ILE A 45 4.19 -14.02 -2.53
N ASN A 46 4.49 -15.25 -2.14
CA ASN A 46 5.18 -15.47 -0.88
C ASN A 46 6.53 -14.76 -0.83
N ARG A 47 7.27 -14.78 -1.93
CA ARG A 47 8.56 -14.09 -1.98
C ARG A 47 8.42 -12.59 -1.88
N TYR A 48 7.38 -12.03 -2.48
CA TYR A 48 7.10 -10.61 -2.30
C TYR A 48 6.78 -10.31 -0.84
N GLU A 49 5.98 -11.15 -0.20
CA GLU A 49 5.56 -10.92 1.18
C GLU A 49 6.69 -11.10 2.19
N LYS A 50 7.71 -11.83 1.80
CA LYS A 50 8.87 -12.00 2.67
C LYS A 50 9.98 -11.01 2.37
N GLY A 51 9.76 -10.14 1.41
CA GLY A 51 10.76 -9.14 1.05
C GLY A 51 11.97 -9.73 0.35
N VAL A 52 11.83 -10.93 -0.19
CA VAL A 52 12.94 -11.60 -0.89
C VAL A 52 13.07 -11.09 -2.32
N HIS A 53 11.95 -10.80 -2.96
CA HIS A 53 11.94 -10.28 -4.32
C HIS A 53 11.10 -9.02 -4.39
N ASP A 54 11.46 -8.13 -5.30
CA ASP A 54 10.67 -6.94 -5.59
C ASP A 54 9.63 -7.29 -6.64
N ALA A 55 8.44 -6.73 -6.49
CA ALA A 55 7.48 -6.75 -7.58
C ALA A 55 7.76 -5.51 -8.45
N ASP A 56 7.82 -5.69 -9.76
CA ASP A 56 7.97 -4.51 -10.60
C ASP A 56 6.69 -3.68 -10.52
N LEU A 57 6.76 -2.46 -11.02
CA LEU A 57 5.67 -1.52 -10.84
C LEU A 57 4.39 -1.99 -11.51
N ALA A 58 4.49 -2.60 -12.68
CA ALA A 58 3.31 -3.10 -13.38
C ALA A 58 2.64 -4.21 -12.57
N THR A 59 3.42 -5.10 -12.00
CA THR A 59 2.88 -6.18 -11.15
C THR A 59 2.28 -5.61 -9.89
N ALA A 60 2.95 -4.66 -9.26
CA ALA A 60 2.43 -4.02 -8.05
C ALA A 60 1.08 -3.36 -8.32
N ARG A 61 0.95 -2.72 -9.48
CA ARG A 61 -0.32 -2.09 -9.84
C ARG A 61 -1.43 -3.11 -10.01
N ARG A 62 -1.14 -4.24 -10.66
CA ARG A 62 -2.14 -5.29 -10.81
C ARG A 62 -2.54 -5.89 -9.46
N ILE A 63 -1.55 -6.02 -8.57
CA ILE A 63 -1.82 -6.50 -7.21
C ILE A 63 -2.76 -5.53 -6.49
N ALA A 64 -2.46 -4.24 -6.55
CA ALA A 64 -3.29 -3.23 -5.90
C ALA A 64 -4.71 -3.27 -6.44
N GLN A 65 -4.85 -3.38 -7.76
CA GLN A 65 -6.17 -3.47 -8.39
C GLN A 65 -6.92 -4.71 -7.94
N SER A 66 -6.24 -5.85 -7.89
CA SER A 66 -6.86 -7.09 -7.46
C SER A 66 -7.31 -7.03 -6.01
N LEU A 67 -6.56 -6.34 -5.17
CA LEU A 67 -6.88 -6.21 -3.75
C LEU A 67 -7.83 -5.05 -3.46
N GLY A 68 -8.11 -4.22 -4.45
CA GLY A 68 -9.01 -3.09 -4.26
C GLY A 68 -8.41 -1.98 -3.41
N VAL A 69 -7.09 -1.82 -3.44
CA VAL A 69 -6.43 -0.77 -2.67
C VAL A 69 -5.71 0.17 -3.61
N PRO A 70 -5.50 1.43 -3.21
CA PRO A 70 -4.68 2.33 -4.02
C PRO A 70 -3.26 1.81 -4.11
N LEU A 71 -2.61 2.03 -5.24
CA LEU A 71 -1.22 1.60 -5.41
C LEU A 71 -0.35 2.19 -4.31
N ALA A 72 -0.56 3.46 -3.96
CA ALA A 72 0.24 4.13 -2.95
C ALA A 72 0.17 3.43 -1.58
N PHE A 73 -0.91 2.71 -1.31
CA PHE A 73 -1.02 1.98 -0.04
C PHE A 73 0.14 1.00 0.13
N LEU A 74 0.54 0.35 -0.95
CA LEU A 74 1.57 -0.67 -0.88
C LEU A 74 2.95 -0.09 -0.54
N TYR A 75 3.10 1.23 -0.65
CA TYR A 75 4.37 1.90 -0.41
C TYR A 75 4.31 2.91 0.72
N ALA A 76 3.25 2.90 1.50
CA ALA A 76 3.09 3.87 2.58
C ALA A 76 4.06 3.59 3.72
N ASP A 77 4.81 4.60 4.12
CA ASP A 77 5.88 4.46 5.11
C ASP A 77 5.40 4.14 6.50
N THR A 78 4.25 4.67 6.89
CA THR A 78 3.75 4.48 8.25
C THR A 78 2.36 3.89 8.21
N ASP A 79 1.96 3.28 9.30
CA ASP A 79 0.62 2.70 9.39
C ASP A 79 -0.45 3.77 9.31
N VAL A 80 -0.22 4.93 9.91
CA VAL A 80 -1.20 6.01 9.84
C VAL A 80 -1.38 6.50 8.41
N LEU A 81 -0.27 6.65 7.68
CA LEU A 81 -0.37 7.08 6.29
C LEU A 81 -1.07 6.02 5.45
N ALA A 82 -0.77 4.75 5.68
CA ALA A 82 -1.43 3.67 4.97
C ALA A 82 -2.93 3.70 5.21
N GLU A 83 -3.32 3.89 6.45
CA GLU A 83 -4.74 3.97 6.82
C GLU A 83 -5.42 5.15 6.15
N ALA A 84 -4.74 6.30 6.12
CA ALA A 84 -5.27 7.49 5.47
C ALA A 84 -5.49 7.26 3.98
N ILE A 85 -4.56 6.58 3.34
CA ILE A 85 -4.67 6.29 1.92
C ILE A 85 -5.87 5.39 1.65
N LEU A 86 -6.02 4.33 2.44
CA LEU A 86 -7.16 3.43 2.27
C LEU A 86 -8.48 4.16 2.47
N THR A 87 -8.56 4.93 3.54
CA THR A 87 -9.78 5.63 3.89
C THR A 87 -10.14 6.65 2.82
N LEU A 88 -9.15 7.44 2.42
CA LEU A 88 -9.37 8.43 1.38
C LEU A 88 -9.78 7.77 0.08
N GLY A 89 -9.16 6.64 -0.24
CA GLY A 89 -9.47 5.93 -1.48
C GLY A 89 -10.88 5.39 -1.56
N LEU A 90 -11.56 5.24 -0.43
CA LEU A 90 -12.93 4.76 -0.41
C LEU A 90 -13.96 5.86 -0.61
N LEU A 91 -13.53 7.11 -0.52
CA LEU A 91 -14.45 8.23 -0.72
C LEU A 91 -14.62 8.52 -2.22
N SER A 92 -15.73 9.14 -2.56
CA SER A 92 -15.91 9.63 -3.92
C SER A 92 -14.89 10.72 -4.20
N LYS A 93 -14.66 11.04 -5.47
CA LYS A 93 -13.70 12.08 -5.81
C LYS A 93 -14.08 13.42 -5.20
N SER A 94 -15.36 13.72 -5.16
CA SER A 94 -15.83 14.94 -4.54
C SER A 94 -15.49 14.98 -3.06
N GLU A 95 -15.73 13.88 -2.37
CA GLU A 95 -15.43 13.79 -0.95
C GLU A 95 -13.92 13.80 -0.69
N GLN A 96 -13.15 13.21 -1.60
CA GLN A 96 -11.69 13.28 -1.48
C GLN A 96 -11.22 14.72 -1.52
N ARG A 97 -11.76 15.52 -2.44
CA ARG A 97 -11.37 16.92 -2.52
C ARG A 97 -11.70 17.68 -1.25
N LYS A 98 -12.87 17.40 -0.68
CA LYS A 98 -13.26 18.04 0.59
C LYS A 98 -12.32 17.64 1.72
N ALA A 99 -11.98 16.36 1.79
CA ALA A 99 -11.09 15.87 2.84
C ALA A 99 -9.72 16.52 2.73
N VAL A 100 -9.21 16.66 1.52
CA VAL A 100 -7.92 17.32 1.31
C VAL A 100 -8.00 18.78 1.71
N ALA A 101 -9.08 19.45 1.37
CA ALA A 101 -9.27 20.85 1.78
C ALA A 101 -9.29 20.99 3.30
N ASP A 102 -9.95 20.07 3.98
CA ASP A 102 -10.00 20.08 5.44
C ASP A 102 -8.60 19.87 6.03
N LEU A 103 -7.83 18.97 5.46
CA LEU A 103 -6.47 18.73 5.92
C LEU A 103 -5.59 19.94 5.70
N LYS A 104 -5.73 20.61 4.57
CA LYS A 104 -4.98 21.82 4.31
C LYS A 104 -5.32 22.93 5.31
N ALA A 105 -6.60 23.04 5.64
CA ALA A 105 -7.03 24.03 6.62
C ALA A 105 -6.45 23.71 8.00
N ARG A 106 -6.43 22.43 8.34
CA ARG A 106 -5.86 22.01 9.60
C ARG A 106 -4.36 22.33 9.65
N LEU A 107 -3.67 22.09 8.54
CA LEU A 107 -2.25 22.40 8.45
C LEU A 107 -1.99 23.88 8.63
N ALA A 108 -2.81 24.71 7.99
CA ALA A 108 -2.68 26.16 8.13
C ALA A 108 -2.88 26.61 9.56
N GLN A 109 -3.85 26.01 10.27
CA GLN A 109 -4.10 26.35 11.66
C GLN A 109 -2.96 25.91 12.56
N ALA A 110 -2.25 24.89 12.21
CA ALA A 110 -1.14 24.42 13.00
C ALA A 110 0.09 25.29 12.82
N GLY A 111 -0.06 26.47 12.25
CA GLY A 111 1.05 27.36 12.05
C GLY A 111 1.46 27.48 10.62
N GLY A 112 0.85 26.71 9.78
CA GLY A 112 1.09 26.77 8.36
C GLY A 112 2.41 26.25 7.94
N ALA A 113 3.40 26.30 8.79
CA ALA A 113 4.68 25.86 8.39
C ALA A 113 4.89 24.52 8.95
N VAL A 114 5.09 23.62 8.12
CA VAL A 114 5.42 22.32 8.57
C VAL A 114 6.83 22.32 8.99
N GLU A 115 7.05 21.92 10.20
CA GLU A 115 8.37 21.81 10.63
C GLU A 115 8.92 20.62 10.00
N LYS A 116 9.87 20.82 9.19
CA LYS A 116 10.41 19.71 8.58
C LYS A 116 11.32 19.14 9.47
N ASP A 117 11.06 18.40 10.20
CA ASP A 117 11.96 17.86 11.08
C ASP A 117 12.67 16.75 10.64
#